data_0bfc18db0f5d30ab95a576d8b1952a5f
#
_entry.id   0bfc18db0f5d30ab95a576d8b1952a5f
#
_cell.length_a   1.000
_cell.length_b   1.000
_cell.length_c   1.000
_cell.angle_alpha   90.00
_cell.angle_beta   90.00
_cell.angle_gamma   90.00
#
_symmetry.space_group_name_H-M   'P 1'
#
loop_
_entity.id
_entity.type
_entity.pdbx_description
1 polymer ?
#
loop_
_entity_poly.entity_id
_entity_poly.type
_entity_poly.pdbx_seq_one_letter_code
_entity_poly.pdbx_strand_id
1 'polypeptide(L)'
;MAMSGTNLKIRRRKRKTKKIHNFEAYYARLNLKRNKGRTAITILSLVMSITVFIALQGFSSLLNAASALQDNHLGDYQITNESVGFTTDDLNTLRKNEAVQSVAAIQFSLYEQNENGLLDEISLEFQLKPGETFQVVGLNDEYWDYFMGDQLPEEQLGQLKSGNACIVRNPIPMSYGEDVLEFTNIEAGENICVAGMELNVLKTLDGYDGYLGIGNGGFTNGVQVIVDDAIYERLTGKDTYSEFLPTLNEGADREIFDTFIESFCDRTPGTTFLSYEESDQQLKESFAQIQMLAWGLILFVGLIGILNIINTVYTNIHTRVTEIGMQRAIGMSAGSLYKTFLWEGAYYGIIASVIGSVLGYV
;
A
#
# COMPACT_ATOMS: atom_id res chain seq x y z
N MET A 1 11.68 4.87 94.29
CA MET A 1 11.92 4.52 92.90
C MET A 1 10.65 4.91 92.12
N ALA A 2 10.68 6.00 91.39
CA ALA A 2 9.54 6.48 90.63
C ALA A 2 9.61 5.90 89.17
N MET A 3 8.58 5.15 88.74
CA MET A 3 8.44 4.71 87.40
C MET A 3 7.93 5.86 86.50
N SER A 4 8.77 6.32 85.60
CA SER A 4 8.45 7.28 84.52
C SER A 4 7.51 6.64 83.51
N GLY A 5 6.26 7.08 83.44
CA GLY A 5 5.30 6.70 82.43
C GLY A 5 5.53 7.45 81.17
N THR A 6 6.04 6.76 80.12
CA THR A 6 6.14 7.29 78.80
C THR A 6 4.77 7.33 78.12
N ASN A 7 4.20 8.53 77.98
CA ASN A 7 2.97 8.78 77.23
C ASN A 7 3.26 8.62 75.69
N LEU A 8 2.99 7.46 75.17
CA LEU A 8 2.96 7.22 73.75
C LEU A 8 1.71 7.91 73.12
N LYS A 9 1.91 9.07 72.49
CA LYS A 9 0.87 9.74 71.72
C LYS A 9 0.65 8.91 70.42
N ILE A 10 -0.37 8.03 70.48
CA ILE A 10 -0.83 7.33 69.23
C ILE A 10 -1.53 8.35 68.36
N ARG A 11 -0.80 8.80 67.29
CA ARG A 11 -1.33 9.70 66.30
C ARG A 11 -2.34 8.93 65.42
N ARG A 12 -3.64 8.92 65.83
CA ARG A 12 -4.73 8.35 65.02
C ARG A 12 -4.87 9.18 63.73
N ARG A 13 -4.30 8.67 62.64
CA ARG A 13 -4.55 9.17 61.30
C ARG A 13 -6.03 8.92 60.97
N LYS A 14 -6.86 9.98 60.92
CA LYS A 14 -8.26 9.90 60.49
C LYS A 14 -8.26 9.40 59.06
N ARG A 15 -8.46 8.09 58.81
CA ARG A 15 -8.78 7.53 57.50
C ARG A 15 -10.15 8.10 57.12
N LYS A 16 -10.20 8.94 56.06
CA LYS A 16 -11.44 9.30 55.38
C LYS A 16 -12.09 8.01 54.91
N THR A 17 -13.20 7.62 55.48
CA THR A 17 -14.03 6.50 55.01
C THR A 17 -14.63 6.91 53.66
N LYS A 18 -14.03 6.49 52.56
CA LYS A 18 -14.66 6.58 51.23
C LYS A 18 -15.88 5.65 51.24
N LYS A 19 -17.07 6.18 50.96
CA LYS A 19 -18.26 5.36 50.69
C LYS A 19 -17.93 4.44 49.54
N ILE A 20 -17.90 3.13 49.76
CA ILE A 20 -17.68 2.11 48.77
C ILE A 20 -19.01 1.90 48.08
N HIS A 21 -19.14 2.36 46.83
CA HIS A 21 -20.39 2.29 46.06
C HIS A 21 -20.64 0.91 45.50
N ASN A 22 -19.58 0.15 45.20
CA ASN A 22 -19.63 -1.22 44.74
C ASN A 22 -18.53 -2.02 45.46
N PHE A 23 -18.97 -2.82 46.44
CA PHE A 23 -18.07 -3.59 47.28
C PHE A 23 -17.30 -4.64 46.49
N GLU A 24 -17.95 -5.32 45.56
CA GLU A 24 -17.38 -6.39 44.78
C GLU A 24 -16.25 -5.89 43.86
N ALA A 25 -16.47 -4.77 43.18
CA ALA A 25 -15.45 -4.13 42.33
C ALA A 25 -14.24 -3.65 43.16
N TYR A 26 -14.51 -3.04 44.34
CA TYR A 26 -13.43 -2.61 45.23
C TYR A 26 -12.60 -3.78 45.73
N TYR A 27 -13.26 -4.88 46.12
CA TYR A 27 -12.62 -6.08 46.63
C TYR A 27 -11.80 -6.77 45.51
N ALA A 28 -12.33 -6.88 44.32
CA ALA A 28 -11.62 -7.36 43.13
C ALA A 28 -10.32 -6.59 42.91
N ARG A 29 -10.36 -5.24 42.97
CA ARG A 29 -9.17 -4.38 42.83
C ARG A 29 -8.11 -4.64 43.89
N LEU A 30 -8.52 -4.91 45.14
CA LEU A 30 -7.58 -5.27 46.22
C LEU A 30 -6.90 -6.62 45.94
N ASN A 31 -7.65 -7.58 45.42
CA ASN A 31 -7.13 -8.89 45.06
C ASN A 31 -6.04 -8.83 43.97
N LEU A 32 -6.23 -8.00 42.93
CA LEU A 32 -5.20 -7.75 41.93
C LEU A 32 -3.88 -7.25 42.53
N LYS A 33 -4.00 -6.32 43.51
CA LYS A 33 -2.81 -5.74 44.15
C LYS A 33 -2.09 -6.73 45.08
N ARG A 34 -2.81 -7.72 45.62
CA ARG A 34 -2.25 -8.69 46.57
C ARG A 34 -1.34 -9.72 45.85
N ASN A 35 -1.73 -10.16 44.65
CA ASN A 35 -1.03 -11.20 43.90
C ASN A 35 -0.36 -10.62 42.63
N LYS A 36 0.50 -9.62 42.79
CA LYS A 36 1.10 -8.85 41.66
C LYS A 36 1.78 -9.70 40.60
N GLY A 37 2.52 -10.74 40.95
CA GLY A 37 3.22 -11.57 40.00
C GLY A 37 2.28 -12.32 39.03
N ARG A 38 1.25 -12.97 39.58
CA ARG A 38 0.24 -13.66 38.77
C ARG A 38 -0.59 -12.69 37.95
N THR A 39 -0.99 -11.57 38.51
CA THR A 39 -1.70 -10.49 37.83
C THR A 39 -0.90 -9.97 36.64
N ALA A 40 0.42 -9.74 36.83
CA ALA A 40 1.30 -9.27 35.75
C ALA A 40 1.42 -10.28 34.61
N ILE A 41 1.61 -11.56 34.89
CA ILE A 41 1.71 -12.61 33.86
C ILE A 41 0.41 -12.71 33.07
N THR A 42 -0.76 -12.67 33.74
CA THR A 42 -2.05 -12.73 33.07
C THR A 42 -2.27 -11.52 32.17
N ILE A 43 -2.00 -10.30 32.68
CA ILE A 43 -2.12 -9.07 31.89
C ILE A 43 -1.17 -9.13 30.70
N LEU A 44 0.09 -9.54 30.89
CA LEU A 44 1.08 -9.65 29.80
C LEU A 44 0.62 -10.61 28.70
N SER A 45 0.10 -11.79 29.06
CA SER A 45 -0.44 -12.75 28.10
C SER A 45 -1.62 -12.18 27.29
N LEU A 46 -2.54 -11.47 27.95
CA LEU A 46 -3.67 -10.83 27.28
C LEU A 46 -3.21 -9.65 26.40
N VAL A 47 -2.25 -8.85 26.86
CA VAL A 47 -1.65 -7.77 26.07
C VAL A 47 -1.06 -8.32 24.79
N MET A 48 -0.25 -9.38 24.87
CA MET A 48 0.33 -10.04 23.70
C MET A 48 -0.75 -10.51 22.70
N SER A 49 -1.82 -11.13 23.20
CA SER A 49 -2.92 -11.58 22.35
C SER A 49 -3.62 -10.42 21.63
N ILE A 50 -3.89 -9.31 22.36
CA ILE A 50 -4.56 -8.14 21.78
C ILE A 50 -3.63 -7.42 20.79
N THR A 51 -2.34 -7.28 21.08
CA THR A 51 -1.35 -6.68 20.19
C THR A 51 -1.27 -7.45 18.87
N VAL A 52 -1.15 -8.78 18.92
CA VAL A 52 -1.11 -9.62 17.72
C VAL A 52 -2.42 -9.54 16.93
N PHE A 53 -3.56 -9.52 17.63
CA PHE A 53 -4.87 -9.34 16.99
C PHE A 53 -4.93 -8.02 16.20
N ILE A 54 -4.53 -6.90 16.79
CA ILE A 54 -4.57 -5.58 16.15
C ILE A 54 -3.59 -5.51 14.98
N ALA A 55 -2.37 -6.06 15.14
CA ALA A 55 -1.38 -6.10 14.07
C ALA A 55 -1.87 -6.91 12.86
N LEU A 56 -2.47 -8.09 13.07
CA LEU A 56 -3.06 -8.90 12.00
C LEU A 56 -4.24 -8.20 11.33
N GLN A 57 -5.08 -7.50 12.11
CA GLN A 57 -6.20 -6.73 11.56
C GLN A 57 -5.71 -5.53 10.73
N GLY A 58 -4.67 -4.83 11.19
CA GLY A 58 -4.01 -3.76 10.44
C GLY A 58 -3.43 -4.27 9.12
N PHE A 59 -2.72 -5.39 9.15
CA PHE A 59 -2.19 -6.04 7.95
C PHE A 59 -3.30 -6.43 6.96
N SER A 60 -4.40 -7.02 7.44
CA SER A 60 -5.56 -7.34 6.60
C SER A 60 -6.20 -6.09 5.96
N SER A 61 -6.22 -4.96 6.69
CA SER A 61 -6.72 -3.68 6.16
C SER A 61 -5.81 -3.10 5.08
N LEU A 62 -4.48 -3.24 5.24
CA LEU A 62 -3.51 -2.81 4.21
C LEU A 62 -3.65 -3.60 2.91
N LEU A 63 -3.91 -4.91 3.00
CA LEU A 63 -4.17 -5.74 1.82
C LEU A 63 -5.41 -5.28 1.05
N ASN A 64 -6.48 -4.92 1.76
CA ASN A 64 -7.70 -4.37 1.14
C ASN A 64 -7.46 -3.01 0.47
N ALA A 65 -6.66 -2.14 1.11
CA ALA A 65 -6.30 -0.84 0.54
C ALA A 65 -5.43 -1.00 -0.72
N ALA A 66 -4.49 -1.95 -0.71
CA ALA A 66 -3.65 -2.25 -1.85
C ALA A 66 -4.46 -2.77 -3.04
N SER A 67 -5.48 -3.61 -2.82
CA SER A 67 -6.36 -4.08 -3.89
C SER A 67 -7.23 -2.96 -4.50
N ALA A 68 -7.65 -1.99 -3.69
CA ALA A 68 -8.44 -0.85 -4.17
C ALA A 68 -7.63 0.15 -5.01
N LEU A 69 -6.30 0.20 -4.84
CA LEU A 69 -5.43 1.07 -5.64
C LEU A 69 -5.17 0.52 -7.05
N GLN A 70 -5.48 -0.74 -7.32
CA GLN A 70 -5.28 -1.40 -8.61
C GLN A 70 -6.43 -1.19 -9.60
N ASP A 71 -7.56 -0.64 -9.18
CA ASP A 71 -8.73 -0.39 -10.04
C ASP A 71 -8.56 0.82 -11.00
N ASN A 72 -7.37 1.46 -11.05
CA ASN A 72 -7.08 2.60 -11.92
C ASN A 72 -6.17 2.22 -13.09
N HIS A 73 -6.66 1.36 -13.98
CA HIS A 73 -5.98 1.03 -15.22
C HIS A 73 -6.43 1.96 -16.37
N LEU A 74 -5.51 2.32 -17.24
CA LEU A 74 -5.87 2.89 -18.53
C LEU A 74 -6.27 1.75 -19.46
N GLY A 75 -7.52 1.76 -19.92
CA GLY A 75 -8.08 0.69 -20.74
C GLY A 75 -8.53 -0.54 -19.94
N ASP A 76 -9.10 -1.51 -20.63
CA ASP A 76 -9.53 -2.80 -20.09
C ASP A 76 -8.48 -3.90 -20.32
N TYR A 77 -7.63 -3.70 -21.31
CA TYR A 77 -6.56 -4.61 -21.70
C TYR A 77 -5.25 -3.86 -21.92
N GLN A 78 -4.14 -4.56 -21.70
CA GLN A 78 -2.81 -4.15 -22.09
C GLN A 78 -2.29 -5.17 -23.12
N ILE A 79 -1.92 -4.70 -24.31
CA ILE A 79 -1.37 -5.53 -25.38
C ILE A 79 0.04 -5.01 -25.66
N THR A 80 1.05 -5.83 -25.48
CA THR A 80 2.46 -5.44 -25.62
C THR A 80 3.18 -6.28 -26.67
N ASN A 81 4.10 -5.64 -27.40
CA ASN A 81 5.02 -6.32 -28.29
C ASN A 81 6.44 -5.84 -28.06
N GLU A 82 7.29 -6.73 -27.58
CA GLU A 82 8.68 -6.43 -27.22
C GLU A 82 9.68 -6.71 -28.36
N SER A 83 9.22 -7.22 -29.50
CA SER A 83 10.12 -7.65 -30.56
C SER A 83 10.10 -6.74 -31.80
N VAL A 84 8.99 -6.72 -32.53
CA VAL A 84 8.87 -6.00 -33.80
C VAL A 84 7.99 -4.76 -33.73
N GLY A 85 7.22 -4.63 -32.62
CA GLY A 85 6.22 -3.58 -32.46
C GLY A 85 4.96 -3.79 -33.30
N PHE A 86 4.01 -2.90 -33.11
CA PHE A 86 2.75 -2.86 -33.87
C PHE A 86 2.77 -1.74 -34.90
N THR A 87 2.06 -1.96 -35.96
CA THR A 87 1.90 -0.96 -37.03
C THR A 87 0.67 -0.09 -36.80
N THR A 88 0.57 1.01 -37.54
CA THR A 88 -0.65 1.84 -37.56
C THR A 88 -1.87 1.04 -38.06
N ASP A 89 -1.68 0.02 -38.92
CA ASP A 89 -2.77 -0.85 -39.37
C ASP A 89 -3.27 -1.76 -38.25
N ASP A 90 -2.39 -2.19 -37.35
CA ASP A 90 -2.78 -2.93 -36.12
C ASP A 90 -3.62 -2.07 -35.21
N LEU A 91 -3.21 -0.81 -34.97
CA LEU A 91 -3.98 0.18 -34.21
C LEU A 91 -5.37 0.40 -34.83
N ASN A 92 -5.42 0.57 -36.16
CA ASN A 92 -6.68 0.74 -36.86
C ASN A 92 -7.56 -0.53 -36.85
N THR A 93 -6.97 -1.69 -36.75
CA THR A 93 -7.70 -2.95 -36.62
C THR A 93 -8.39 -3.06 -35.29
N LEU A 94 -7.72 -2.65 -34.20
CA LEU A 94 -8.33 -2.55 -32.86
C LEU A 94 -9.44 -1.50 -32.83
N ARG A 95 -9.21 -0.28 -33.35
CA ARG A 95 -10.18 0.80 -33.39
C ARG A 95 -11.45 0.47 -34.19
N LYS A 96 -11.39 -0.41 -35.19
CA LYS A 96 -12.53 -0.86 -35.99
C LYS A 96 -13.37 -1.95 -35.33
N ASN A 97 -12.90 -2.55 -34.26
CA ASN A 97 -13.67 -3.56 -33.56
C ASN A 97 -14.85 -2.91 -32.82
N GLU A 98 -16.06 -3.44 -33.05
CA GLU A 98 -17.30 -2.90 -32.49
C GLU A 98 -17.33 -2.88 -30.95
N ALA A 99 -16.55 -3.74 -30.31
CA ALA A 99 -16.44 -3.81 -28.85
C ALA A 99 -15.56 -2.68 -28.27
N VAL A 100 -14.70 -2.04 -29.09
CA VAL A 100 -13.71 -1.07 -28.66
C VAL A 100 -14.26 0.35 -28.70
N GLN A 101 -14.13 1.07 -27.60
CA GLN A 101 -14.48 2.49 -27.48
C GLN A 101 -13.31 3.38 -27.90
N SER A 102 -12.11 3.09 -27.41
CA SER A 102 -10.89 3.86 -27.67
C SER A 102 -9.65 2.97 -27.49
N VAL A 103 -8.54 3.37 -28.11
CA VAL A 103 -7.26 2.68 -27.95
C VAL A 103 -6.18 3.71 -27.65
N ALA A 104 -5.73 3.78 -26.41
CA ALA A 104 -4.51 4.49 -26.09
C ALA A 104 -3.30 3.68 -26.58
N ALA A 105 -2.32 4.37 -27.16
CA ALA A 105 -1.16 3.73 -27.78
C ALA A 105 0.14 4.41 -27.38
N ILE A 106 1.17 3.59 -27.21
CA ILE A 106 2.50 4.01 -26.78
C ILE A 106 3.53 3.56 -27.80
N GLN A 107 4.39 4.49 -28.20
CA GLN A 107 5.63 4.23 -28.91
C GLN A 107 6.80 4.40 -27.93
N PHE A 108 7.80 3.54 -28.02
CA PHE A 108 8.90 3.55 -27.08
C PHE A 108 10.23 3.22 -27.76
N SER A 109 11.26 4.02 -27.47
CA SER A 109 12.64 3.73 -27.86
C SER A 109 13.57 4.01 -26.70
N LEU A 110 14.50 3.07 -26.48
CA LEU A 110 15.57 3.15 -25.50
C LEU A 110 16.90 3.28 -26.22
N TYR A 111 17.73 4.20 -25.75
CA TYR A 111 19.08 4.45 -26.24
C TYR A 111 20.08 4.36 -25.10
N GLU A 112 21.12 3.57 -25.27
CA GLU A 112 22.18 3.37 -24.28
C GLU A 112 23.45 4.10 -24.72
N GLN A 113 24.21 4.62 -23.76
CA GLN A 113 25.50 5.21 -24.02
C GLN A 113 26.54 4.14 -24.37
N ASN A 114 27.32 4.39 -25.42
CA ASN A 114 28.49 3.59 -25.75
C ASN A 114 29.66 3.86 -24.76
N GLU A 115 30.80 3.18 -24.94
CA GLU A 115 31.97 3.31 -24.06
C GLU A 115 32.54 4.76 -23.99
N ASN A 116 32.20 5.61 -24.96
CA ASN A 116 32.61 7.02 -25.00
C ASN A 116 31.57 7.98 -24.40
N GLY A 117 30.46 7.45 -23.86
CA GLY A 117 29.37 8.24 -23.30
C GLY A 117 28.49 8.92 -24.35
N LEU A 118 28.48 8.43 -25.58
CA LEU A 118 27.68 8.94 -26.70
C LEU A 118 26.56 7.97 -27.06
N LEU A 119 25.48 8.52 -27.60
CA LEU A 119 24.40 7.72 -28.19
C LEU A 119 24.67 7.54 -29.69
N ASP A 120 24.65 6.31 -30.16
CA ASP A 120 25.01 6.02 -31.59
C ASP A 120 23.84 6.27 -32.55
N GLU A 121 22.61 6.14 -32.10
CA GLU A 121 21.41 6.17 -32.96
C GLU A 121 20.63 7.50 -32.91
N ILE A 122 20.89 8.35 -31.94
CA ILE A 122 20.17 9.63 -31.73
C ILE A 122 21.13 10.70 -31.25
N SER A 123 20.99 11.93 -31.75
CA SER A 123 21.83 13.06 -31.36
C SER A 123 21.11 13.91 -30.31
N LEU A 124 21.85 14.31 -29.27
CA LEU A 124 21.42 15.25 -28.24
C LEU A 124 22.36 16.44 -28.20
N GLU A 125 21.83 17.66 -27.99
CA GLU A 125 22.65 18.85 -27.77
C GLU A 125 22.90 19.13 -26.27
N PHE A 126 22.43 18.23 -25.39
CA PHE A 126 22.75 18.23 -23.97
C PHE A 126 23.48 16.92 -23.60
N GLN A 127 24.18 16.95 -22.45
CA GLN A 127 24.98 15.80 -22.01
C GLN A 127 24.25 15.00 -20.93
N LEU A 128 24.15 13.69 -21.16
CA LEU A 128 23.74 12.75 -20.13
C LEU A 128 24.89 12.47 -19.17
N LYS A 129 24.61 12.18 -17.92
CA LYS A 129 25.61 11.68 -16.98
C LYS A 129 26.04 10.26 -17.34
N PRO A 130 27.28 9.86 -17.01
CA PRO A 130 27.77 8.52 -17.38
C PRO A 130 26.89 7.39 -16.84
N GLY A 131 26.52 6.46 -17.72
CA GLY A 131 25.69 5.31 -17.38
C GLY A 131 24.17 5.57 -17.42
N GLU A 132 23.75 6.80 -17.69
CA GLU A 132 22.33 7.10 -17.94
C GLU A 132 21.89 6.63 -19.33
N THR A 133 20.63 6.25 -19.43
CA THR A 133 19.96 5.96 -20.69
C THR A 133 19.19 7.18 -21.20
N PHE A 134 18.83 7.18 -22.46
CA PHE A 134 17.91 8.15 -23.04
C PHE A 134 16.70 7.43 -23.62
N GLN A 135 15.51 7.94 -23.38
CA GLN A 135 14.28 7.33 -23.83
C GLN A 135 13.40 8.35 -24.54
N VAL A 136 12.77 7.91 -25.61
CA VAL A 136 11.73 8.68 -26.30
C VAL A 136 10.44 7.88 -26.24
N VAL A 137 9.38 8.56 -25.80
CA VAL A 137 8.03 8.01 -25.69
C VAL A 137 7.10 8.81 -26.56
N GLY A 138 6.40 8.17 -27.47
CA GLY A 138 5.32 8.75 -28.26
C GLY A 138 3.97 8.32 -27.71
N LEU A 139 3.07 9.26 -27.52
CA LEU A 139 1.72 9.04 -27.02
C LEU A 139 0.69 9.55 -28.02
N ASN A 140 -0.33 8.76 -28.29
CA ASN A 140 -1.45 9.19 -29.14
C ASN A 140 -2.45 10.08 -28.38
N ASP A 141 -3.42 10.66 -29.10
CA ASP A 141 -4.41 11.58 -28.54
C ASP A 141 -5.17 11.00 -27.36
N GLU A 142 -5.60 9.74 -27.45
CA GLU A 142 -6.38 9.08 -26.40
C GLU A 142 -5.56 8.90 -25.10
N TYR A 143 -4.25 8.70 -25.24
CA TYR A 143 -3.36 8.62 -24.09
C TYR A 143 -3.13 10.00 -23.45
N TRP A 144 -2.96 11.04 -24.26
CA TRP A 144 -2.77 12.41 -23.77
C TRP A 144 -3.97 12.89 -22.96
N ASP A 145 -5.17 12.62 -23.42
CA ASP A 145 -6.41 13.03 -22.73
C ASP A 145 -6.51 12.37 -21.35
N TYR A 146 -6.09 11.12 -21.21
CA TYR A 146 -6.03 10.43 -19.92
C TYR A 146 -4.87 10.94 -19.05
N PHE A 147 -3.67 11.06 -19.63
CA PHE A 147 -2.44 11.31 -18.89
C PHE A 147 -2.35 12.73 -18.34
N MET A 148 -2.75 13.70 -19.12
CA MET A 148 -2.53 15.13 -18.84
C MET A 148 -3.78 15.98 -18.92
N GLY A 149 -4.94 15.43 -19.26
CA GLY A 149 -6.17 16.21 -19.51
C GLY A 149 -6.53 17.17 -18.38
N ASP A 150 -6.34 16.74 -17.13
CA ASP A 150 -6.60 17.57 -15.95
C ASP A 150 -5.36 18.32 -15.41
N GLN A 151 -4.17 18.06 -15.95
CA GLN A 151 -2.91 18.59 -15.40
C GLN A 151 -2.27 19.69 -16.25
N LEU A 152 -2.65 19.80 -17.50
CA LEU A 152 -2.14 20.81 -18.43
C LEU A 152 -3.28 21.68 -18.94
N PRO A 153 -3.06 23.01 -19.06
CA PRO A 153 -3.96 23.91 -19.78
C PRO A 153 -4.12 23.45 -21.25
N GLU A 154 -5.32 23.64 -21.84
CA GLU A 154 -5.60 23.31 -23.24
C GLU A 154 -4.55 23.88 -24.24
N GLU A 155 -4.05 25.09 -23.96
CA GLU A 155 -3.02 25.73 -24.78
C GLU A 155 -1.71 24.92 -24.78
N GLN A 156 -1.28 24.40 -23.63
CA GLN A 156 -0.07 23.57 -23.50
C GLN A 156 -0.27 22.20 -24.13
N LEU A 157 -1.45 21.60 -23.97
CA LEU A 157 -1.80 20.37 -24.66
C LEU A 157 -1.77 20.54 -26.19
N GLY A 158 -2.27 21.69 -26.68
CA GLY A 158 -2.15 22.07 -28.08
C GLY A 158 -0.69 22.23 -28.55
N GLN A 159 0.21 22.72 -27.69
CA GLN A 159 1.65 22.82 -27.99
C GLN A 159 2.31 21.45 -28.11
N LEU A 160 1.96 20.49 -27.25
CA LEU A 160 2.43 19.11 -27.36
C LEU A 160 2.02 18.50 -28.71
N LYS A 161 0.75 18.58 -29.05
CA LYS A 161 0.18 18.08 -30.32
C LYS A 161 0.72 18.81 -31.57
N SER A 162 1.13 20.06 -31.45
CA SER A 162 1.75 20.82 -32.57
C SER A 162 3.20 20.43 -32.85
N GLY A 163 3.86 19.73 -31.93
CA GLY A 163 5.15 19.16 -32.13
C GLY A 163 6.36 20.00 -31.78
N ASN A 164 6.17 21.09 -31.06
CA ASN A 164 7.26 21.97 -30.62
C ASN A 164 7.54 21.87 -29.10
N ALA A 165 6.90 20.92 -28.43
CA ALA A 165 7.00 20.78 -26.99
C ALA A 165 7.07 19.33 -26.55
N CYS A 166 7.56 19.11 -25.35
CA CYS A 166 7.66 17.80 -24.72
C CYS A 166 7.41 17.89 -23.22
N ILE A 167 7.20 16.74 -22.61
CA ILE A 167 7.30 16.53 -21.16
C ILE A 167 8.57 15.72 -20.91
N VAL A 168 9.31 16.05 -19.88
CA VAL A 168 10.54 15.34 -19.51
C VAL A 168 10.34 14.66 -18.16
N ARG A 169 10.67 13.36 -18.10
CA ARG A 169 10.89 12.68 -16.84
C ARG A 169 12.37 12.58 -16.58
N ASN A 170 12.80 13.18 -15.47
CA ASN A 170 14.18 13.10 -15.03
C ASN A 170 14.48 11.74 -14.37
N PRO A 171 15.75 11.30 -14.39
CA PRO A 171 16.18 10.11 -13.67
C PRO A 171 15.87 10.20 -12.18
N ILE A 172 15.63 9.04 -11.55
CA ILE A 172 15.46 8.97 -10.10
C ILE A 172 16.84 9.15 -9.44
N PRO A 173 17.01 10.11 -8.50
CA PRO A 173 18.25 10.24 -7.78
C PRO A 173 18.53 8.97 -6.96
N MET A 174 19.62 8.29 -7.28
CA MET A 174 20.07 7.13 -6.51
C MET A 174 21.21 7.55 -5.59
N SER A 175 21.09 7.22 -4.29
CA SER A 175 22.17 7.40 -3.31
C SER A 175 22.72 6.04 -2.89
N TYR A 176 24.04 5.91 -2.93
CA TYR A 176 24.76 4.78 -2.35
C TYR A 176 25.52 5.25 -1.09
N GLY A 177 24.94 4.97 0.08
CA GLY A 177 25.52 5.44 1.33
C GLY A 177 25.44 6.96 1.49
N GLU A 178 26.57 7.62 1.69
CA GLU A 178 26.66 9.09 1.79
C GLU A 178 26.88 9.77 0.41
N ASP A 179 27.16 9.00 -0.64
CA ASP A 179 27.39 9.54 -1.98
C ASP A 179 26.08 9.67 -2.74
N VAL A 180 25.71 10.88 -3.13
CA VAL A 180 24.62 11.16 -4.06
C VAL A 180 25.22 11.16 -5.47
N LEU A 181 24.76 10.21 -6.31
CA LEU A 181 25.16 10.21 -7.72
C LEU A 181 24.54 11.41 -8.41
N GLU A 182 25.38 12.18 -9.10
CA GLU A 182 24.87 13.24 -9.99
C GLU A 182 24.07 12.62 -11.12
N PHE A 183 22.93 13.21 -11.43
CA PHE A 183 22.05 12.81 -12.54
C PHE A 183 21.75 14.03 -13.41
N THR A 184 21.35 13.75 -14.65
CA THR A 184 20.88 14.78 -15.58
C THR A 184 19.55 15.33 -15.08
N ASN A 185 19.45 16.64 -14.92
CA ASN A 185 18.24 17.32 -14.49
C ASN A 185 17.88 18.39 -15.52
N ILE A 186 16.72 18.27 -16.13
CA ILE A 186 16.15 19.21 -17.08
C ILE A 186 14.98 19.90 -16.41
N GLU A 187 14.89 21.22 -16.54
CA GLU A 187 13.84 22.01 -15.88
C GLU A 187 12.72 22.40 -16.87
N ALA A 188 11.52 22.60 -16.33
CA ALA A 188 10.41 23.08 -17.12
C ALA A 188 10.69 24.53 -17.62
N GLY A 189 10.39 24.78 -18.88
CA GLY A 189 10.67 26.05 -19.56
C GLY A 189 12.01 26.07 -20.31
N GLU A 190 12.85 25.04 -20.16
CA GLU A 190 14.04 24.87 -20.99
C GLU A 190 13.70 24.41 -22.41
N ASN A 191 14.56 24.76 -23.36
CA ASN A 191 14.53 24.16 -24.69
C ASN A 191 15.62 23.09 -24.78
N ILE A 192 15.24 21.92 -25.22
CA ILE A 192 16.16 20.80 -25.48
C ILE A 192 16.18 20.48 -26.98
N CYS A 193 17.33 20.10 -27.50
CA CYS A 193 17.46 19.67 -28.88
C CYS A 193 17.69 18.14 -28.93
N VAL A 194 16.76 17.45 -29.58
CA VAL A 194 16.78 15.99 -29.76
C VAL A 194 16.67 15.70 -31.24
N ALA A 195 17.60 14.94 -31.79
CA ALA A 195 17.67 14.61 -33.25
C ALA A 195 17.58 15.85 -34.15
N GLY A 196 18.15 17.00 -33.70
CA GLY A 196 18.11 18.24 -34.45
C GLY A 196 16.78 19.00 -34.40
N MET A 197 15.82 18.55 -33.57
CA MET A 197 14.56 19.24 -33.31
C MET A 197 14.62 19.94 -31.95
N GLU A 198 14.28 21.22 -31.92
CA GLU A 198 14.14 22.00 -30.70
C GLU A 198 12.74 21.77 -30.09
N LEU A 199 12.71 21.31 -28.84
CA LEU A 199 11.51 21.03 -28.06
C LEU A 199 11.49 21.88 -26.78
N ASN A 200 10.37 22.58 -26.56
CA ASN A 200 10.15 23.29 -25.32
C ASN A 200 9.64 22.32 -24.24
N VAL A 201 10.30 22.28 -23.08
CA VAL A 201 9.91 21.45 -21.94
C VAL A 201 8.78 22.13 -21.18
N LEU A 202 7.55 21.69 -21.38
CA LEU A 202 6.38 22.27 -20.73
C LEU A 202 6.28 21.90 -19.25
N LYS A 203 6.66 20.68 -18.94
CA LYS A 203 6.58 20.14 -17.58
C LYS A 203 7.66 19.08 -17.39
N THR A 204 8.16 19.01 -16.15
CA THR A 204 9.00 17.90 -15.72
C THR A 204 8.24 17.01 -14.75
N LEU A 205 8.50 15.70 -14.84
CA LEU A 205 8.01 14.70 -13.91
C LEU A 205 9.20 14.20 -13.10
N ASP A 206 9.05 14.17 -11.79
CA ASP A 206 10.02 13.50 -10.94
C ASP A 206 9.88 11.98 -11.13
N GLY A 207 10.95 11.23 -10.94
CA GLY A 207 10.95 9.78 -11.14
C GLY A 207 9.88 9.03 -10.32
N TYR A 208 9.32 9.69 -9.30
CA TYR A 208 8.22 9.19 -8.47
C TYR A 208 6.84 9.72 -8.86
N ASP A 209 6.78 10.77 -9.70
CA ASP A 209 5.53 11.36 -10.15
C ASP A 209 4.84 10.45 -11.15
N GLY A 210 3.81 9.80 -10.65
CA GLY A 210 2.89 9.00 -11.43
C GLY A 210 3.58 7.80 -12.10
N TYR A 211 3.41 6.65 -11.51
CA TYR A 211 3.62 5.38 -12.16
C TYR A 211 2.65 5.28 -13.34
N LEU A 212 3.12 5.67 -14.48
CA LEU A 212 2.31 5.73 -15.71
C LEU A 212 2.60 4.55 -16.61
N GLY A 213 3.03 3.43 -16.13
CA GLY A 213 3.19 2.24 -16.96
C GLY A 213 3.83 2.43 -18.35
N ILE A 214 4.45 3.60 -18.60
CA ILE A 214 5.01 3.93 -19.89
C ILE A 214 6.32 3.17 -20.08
N GLY A 215 6.29 2.21 -20.98
CA GLY A 215 7.43 1.36 -21.30
C GLY A 215 7.67 0.26 -20.25
N ASN A 216 8.39 -0.75 -20.64
CA ASN A 216 8.73 -1.91 -19.81
C ASN A 216 9.51 -1.53 -18.53
N GLY A 217 8.78 -1.25 -17.48
CA GLY A 217 9.34 -1.00 -16.16
C GLY A 217 9.61 0.48 -15.88
N GLY A 218 8.69 1.13 -15.22
CA GLY A 218 8.65 2.53 -14.86
C GLY A 218 9.81 3.12 -14.05
N PHE A 219 10.93 2.41 -13.89
CA PHE A 219 12.15 2.93 -13.32
C PHE A 219 13.21 3.03 -14.39
N THR A 220 13.49 4.25 -14.83
CA THR A 220 14.60 4.51 -15.73
C THR A 220 15.73 5.19 -14.99
N ASN A 221 16.94 4.76 -15.27
CA ASN A 221 18.16 5.44 -14.84
C ASN A 221 18.58 6.56 -15.81
N GLY A 222 17.64 7.06 -16.63
CA GLY A 222 17.94 8.06 -17.66
C GLY A 222 16.83 9.07 -17.87
N VAL A 223 17.08 9.97 -18.80
CA VAL A 223 16.13 11.01 -19.20
C VAL A 223 15.09 10.40 -20.16
N GLN A 224 13.81 10.60 -19.89
CA GLN A 224 12.71 10.21 -20.75
C GLN A 224 12.03 11.45 -21.32
N VAL A 225 12.00 11.56 -22.65
CA VAL A 225 11.32 12.63 -23.38
C VAL A 225 10.01 12.09 -23.91
N ILE A 226 8.89 12.68 -23.50
CA ILE A 226 7.53 12.26 -23.82
C ILE A 226 6.96 13.28 -24.82
N VAL A 227 6.56 12.80 -25.99
CA VAL A 227 6.07 13.61 -27.13
C VAL A 227 4.80 13.01 -27.73
N ASP A 228 4.17 13.74 -28.61
CA ASP A 228 3.10 13.25 -29.46
C ASP A 228 3.60 12.16 -30.43
N ASP A 229 2.75 11.18 -30.78
CA ASP A 229 3.14 10.07 -31.64
C ASP A 229 3.63 10.52 -33.04
N ALA A 230 3.06 11.60 -33.60
CA ALA A 230 3.52 12.18 -34.84
C ALA A 230 4.93 12.80 -34.74
N ILE A 231 5.37 13.19 -33.54
CA ILE A 231 6.70 13.73 -33.30
C ILE A 231 7.70 12.62 -33.03
N TYR A 232 7.25 11.56 -32.37
CA TYR A 232 8.08 10.40 -32.09
C TYR A 232 8.71 9.83 -33.35
N GLU A 233 7.92 9.62 -34.45
CA GLU A 233 8.42 9.16 -35.73
C GLU A 233 9.52 10.09 -36.31
N ARG A 234 9.31 11.41 -36.16
CA ARG A 234 10.29 12.41 -36.66
C ARG A 234 11.59 12.41 -35.87
N LEU A 235 11.54 12.13 -34.54
CA LEU A 235 12.72 12.07 -33.68
C LEU A 235 13.48 10.76 -33.84
N THR A 236 12.78 9.64 -33.96
CA THR A 236 13.38 8.30 -33.90
C THR A 236 13.52 7.62 -35.21
N GLY A 237 12.77 8.06 -36.22
CA GLY A 237 12.65 7.38 -37.51
C GLY A 237 11.88 6.06 -37.46
N LYS A 238 11.16 5.79 -36.36
CA LYS A 238 10.37 4.58 -36.13
C LYS A 238 8.89 4.95 -36.08
N ASP A 239 8.03 4.15 -36.71
CA ASP A 239 6.58 4.33 -36.78
C ASP A 239 5.80 3.23 -36.01
N THR A 240 6.51 2.40 -35.24
CA THR A 240 5.92 1.26 -34.54
C THR A 240 5.51 1.60 -33.13
N TYR A 241 4.40 1.02 -32.69
CA TYR A 241 3.91 1.08 -31.33
C TYR A 241 4.40 -0.13 -30.53
N SER A 242 4.73 0.07 -29.28
CA SER A 242 5.13 -0.99 -28.34
C SER A 242 3.96 -1.55 -27.54
N GLU A 243 2.92 -0.73 -27.34
CA GLU A 243 1.83 -1.05 -26.45
C GLU A 243 0.51 -0.42 -26.91
N PHE A 244 -0.56 -1.20 -26.80
CA PHE A 244 -1.94 -0.74 -26.96
C PHE A 244 -2.75 -1.01 -25.71
N LEU A 245 -3.59 -0.05 -25.34
CA LEU A 245 -4.46 -0.07 -24.18
C LEU A 245 -5.91 0.16 -24.63
N PRO A 246 -6.59 -0.88 -25.15
CA PRO A 246 -7.98 -0.74 -25.56
C PRO A 246 -8.91 -0.62 -24.37
N THR A 247 -9.85 0.33 -24.47
CA THR A 247 -11.02 0.45 -23.60
C THR A 247 -12.24 -0.07 -24.34
N LEU A 248 -13.02 -0.91 -23.70
CA LEU A 248 -14.23 -1.47 -24.31
C LEU A 248 -15.45 -0.57 -24.11
N ASN A 249 -16.41 -0.70 -25.01
CA ASN A 249 -17.73 -0.11 -24.87
C ASN A 249 -18.45 -0.73 -23.65
N GLU A 250 -19.28 0.08 -22.99
CA GLU A 250 -20.11 -0.40 -21.90
C GLU A 250 -21.03 -1.53 -22.37
N GLY A 251 -20.92 -2.71 -21.73
CA GLY A 251 -21.70 -3.91 -22.07
C GLY A 251 -21.16 -4.72 -23.25
N ALA A 252 -19.94 -4.46 -23.70
CA ALA A 252 -19.28 -5.31 -24.70
C ALA A 252 -19.12 -6.76 -24.19
N ASP A 253 -19.25 -7.72 -25.11
CA ASP A 253 -19.04 -9.13 -24.81
C ASP A 253 -17.53 -9.43 -24.72
N ARG A 254 -17.04 -9.61 -23.50
CA ARG A 254 -15.61 -9.84 -23.22
C ARG A 254 -15.12 -11.18 -23.76
N GLU A 255 -15.91 -12.25 -23.73
CA GLU A 255 -15.49 -13.56 -24.27
C GLU A 255 -15.22 -13.50 -25.78
N ILE A 256 -16.08 -12.74 -26.49
CA ILE A 256 -15.88 -12.49 -27.92
C ILE A 256 -14.61 -11.66 -28.15
N PHE A 257 -14.41 -10.65 -27.33
CA PHE A 257 -13.23 -9.80 -27.46
C PHE A 257 -11.94 -10.53 -27.09
N ASP A 258 -11.95 -11.39 -26.05
CA ASP A 258 -10.79 -12.23 -25.69
C ASP A 258 -10.38 -13.14 -26.86
N THR A 259 -11.35 -13.79 -27.52
CA THR A 259 -11.08 -14.61 -28.71
C THR A 259 -10.49 -13.78 -29.84
N PHE A 260 -10.95 -12.54 -30.04
CA PHE A 260 -10.40 -11.61 -31.04
C PHE A 260 -8.97 -11.23 -30.67
N ILE A 261 -8.69 -10.84 -29.41
CA ILE A 261 -7.36 -10.46 -28.94
C ILE A 261 -6.38 -11.61 -29.03
N GLU A 262 -6.75 -12.84 -28.67
CA GLU A 262 -5.91 -14.02 -28.87
C GLU A 262 -5.50 -14.16 -30.34
N SER A 263 -6.47 -14.07 -31.27
CA SER A 263 -6.19 -14.14 -32.70
C SER A 263 -5.39 -12.97 -33.22
N PHE A 264 -5.49 -11.79 -32.61
CA PHE A 264 -4.70 -10.60 -32.91
C PHE A 264 -3.25 -10.79 -32.47
N CYS A 265 -3.02 -11.28 -31.27
CA CYS A 265 -1.69 -11.55 -30.73
C CYS A 265 -0.93 -12.63 -31.51
N ASP A 266 -1.63 -13.66 -31.94
CA ASP A 266 -1.02 -14.75 -32.75
C ASP A 266 -0.48 -14.30 -34.10
N ARG A 267 -0.93 -13.17 -34.65
CA ARG A 267 -0.47 -12.65 -35.94
C ARG A 267 0.91 -12.02 -35.88
N THR A 268 1.26 -11.42 -34.72
CA THR A 268 2.52 -10.69 -34.59
C THR A 268 3.40 -11.37 -33.53
N PRO A 269 4.54 -11.96 -33.91
CA PRO A 269 5.42 -12.65 -32.96
C PRO A 269 5.87 -11.75 -31.81
N GLY A 270 5.92 -12.29 -30.59
CA GLY A 270 6.33 -11.55 -29.40
C GLY A 270 5.24 -10.68 -28.79
N THR A 271 4.00 -10.82 -29.25
CA THR A 271 2.85 -10.12 -28.66
C THR A 271 2.29 -10.91 -27.49
N THR A 272 2.01 -10.20 -26.40
CA THR A 272 1.32 -10.69 -25.23
C THR A 272 0.19 -9.72 -24.84
N PHE A 273 -0.82 -10.23 -24.17
CA PHE A 273 -1.86 -9.36 -23.62
C PHE A 273 -2.17 -9.71 -22.16
N LEU A 274 -2.70 -8.74 -21.47
CA LEU A 274 -3.20 -8.84 -20.10
C LEU A 274 -4.61 -8.26 -20.06
N SER A 275 -5.58 -9.01 -19.56
CA SER A 275 -6.88 -8.47 -19.17
C SER A 275 -6.79 -7.92 -17.75
N TYR A 276 -7.05 -6.65 -17.56
CA TYR A 276 -7.01 -6.04 -16.22
C TYR A 276 -8.12 -6.59 -15.32
N GLU A 277 -9.32 -6.83 -15.86
CA GLU A 277 -10.39 -7.43 -15.08
C GLU A 277 -10.03 -8.82 -14.56
N GLU A 278 -9.46 -9.68 -15.42
CA GLU A 278 -9.02 -11.02 -15.03
C GLU A 278 -7.87 -10.96 -14.01
N SER A 279 -6.89 -10.08 -14.25
CA SER A 279 -5.77 -9.85 -13.33
C SER A 279 -6.25 -9.35 -11.97
N ASP A 280 -7.16 -8.38 -11.95
CA ASP A 280 -7.74 -7.84 -10.73
C ASP A 280 -8.55 -8.89 -9.98
N GLN A 281 -9.30 -9.73 -10.70
CA GLN A 281 -10.02 -10.84 -10.09
C GLN A 281 -9.08 -11.86 -9.46
N GLN A 282 -8.02 -12.27 -10.15
CA GLN A 282 -7.01 -13.19 -9.61
C GLN A 282 -6.33 -12.61 -8.37
N LEU A 283 -6.02 -11.32 -8.38
CA LEU A 283 -5.47 -10.62 -7.22
C LEU A 283 -6.46 -10.56 -6.06
N LYS A 284 -7.72 -10.19 -6.32
CA LYS A 284 -8.79 -10.18 -5.30
C LYS A 284 -9.00 -11.57 -4.68
N GLU A 285 -8.96 -12.63 -5.48
CA GLU A 285 -9.03 -14.01 -4.98
C GLU A 285 -7.81 -14.39 -4.13
N SER A 286 -6.61 -14.00 -4.56
CA SER A 286 -5.37 -14.23 -3.81
C SER A 286 -5.39 -13.48 -2.47
N PHE A 287 -5.79 -12.23 -2.47
CA PHE A 287 -5.95 -11.44 -1.24
C PHE A 287 -7.04 -12.02 -0.33
N ALA A 288 -8.16 -12.50 -0.88
CA ALA A 288 -9.20 -13.16 -0.10
C ALA A 288 -8.69 -14.43 0.61
N GLN A 289 -7.84 -15.23 -0.06
CA GLN A 289 -7.20 -16.39 0.55
C GLN A 289 -6.28 -16.00 1.72
N ILE A 290 -5.43 -14.97 1.54
CA ILE A 290 -4.56 -14.45 2.61
C ILE A 290 -5.40 -13.90 3.77
N GLN A 291 -6.47 -13.20 3.46
CA GLN A 291 -7.39 -12.66 4.45
C GLN A 291 -8.11 -13.77 5.25
N MET A 292 -8.50 -14.85 4.58
CA MET A 292 -9.08 -16.03 5.26
C MET A 292 -8.09 -16.65 6.25
N LEU A 293 -6.82 -16.79 5.88
CA LEU A 293 -5.77 -17.27 6.78
C LEU A 293 -5.56 -16.32 7.97
N ALA A 294 -5.55 -15.00 7.73
CA ALA A 294 -5.45 -14.00 8.78
C ALA A 294 -6.63 -14.09 9.77
N TRP A 295 -7.87 -14.24 9.29
CA TRP A 295 -9.04 -14.45 10.14
C TRP A 295 -8.94 -15.75 10.95
N GLY A 296 -8.42 -16.83 10.38
CA GLY A 296 -8.15 -18.08 11.10
C GLY A 296 -7.17 -17.88 12.25
N LEU A 297 -6.07 -17.16 12.03
CA LEU A 297 -5.09 -16.81 13.06
C LEU A 297 -5.70 -15.91 14.13
N ILE A 298 -6.47 -14.91 13.76
CA ILE A 298 -7.18 -13.99 14.67
C ILE A 298 -8.11 -14.79 15.60
N LEU A 299 -8.90 -15.71 15.04
CA LEU A 299 -9.78 -16.57 15.81
C LEU A 299 -8.99 -17.45 16.79
N PHE A 300 -7.90 -18.04 16.33
CA PHE A 300 -7.03 -18.90 17.15
C PHE A 300 -6.40 -18.12 18.33
N VAL A 301 -5.86 -16.93 18.07
CA VAL A 301 -5.31 -16.03 19.10
C VAL A 301 -6.40 -15.59 20.08
N GLY A 302 -7.62 -15.31 19.59
CA GLY A 302 -8.79 -15.00 20.43
C GLY A 302 -9.15 -16.15 21.36
N LEU A 303 -9.16 -17.39 20.87
CA LEU A 303 -9.39 -18.58 21.70
C LEU A 303 -8.32 -18.75 22.77
N ILE A 304 -7.04 -18.56 22.43
CA ILE A 304 -5.95 -18.59 23.43
C ILE A 304 -6.20 -17.54 24.51
N GLY A 305 -6.60 -16.33 24.16
CA GLY A 305 -6.94 -15.27 25.10
C GLY A 305 -8.07 -15.67 26.07
N ILE A 306 -9.15 -16.25 25.53
CA ILE A 306 -10.27 -16.77 26.31
C ILE A 306 -9.82 -17.87 27.27
N LEU A 307 -9.07 -18.85 26.77
CA LEU A 307 -8.55 -19.95 27.59
C LEU A 307 -7.63 -19.46 28.72
N ASN A 308 -6.80 -18.44 28.45
CA ASN A 308 -5.97 -17.81 29.47
C ASN A 308 -6.79 -17.16 30.58
N ILE A 309 -7.89 -16.47 30.23
CA ILE A 309 -8.81 -15.87 31.22
C ILE A 309 -9.44 -17.00 32.08
N ILE A 310 -9.97 -18.01 31.43
CA ILE A 310 -10.62 -19.16 32.11
C ILE A 310 -9.65 -19.82 33.07
N ASN A 311 -8.44 -20.15 32.59
CA ASN A 311 -7.40 -20.78 33.41
C ASN A 311 -6.98 -19.90 34.61
N THR A 312 -6.89 -18.58 34.40
CA THR A 312 -6.56 -17.65 35.47
C THR A 312 -7.65 -17.58 36.52
N VAL A 313 -8.93 -17.48 36.12
CA VAL A 313 -10.06 -17.47 37.04
C VAL A 313 -10.15 -18.78 37.80
N TYR A 314 -10.03 -19.91 37.08
CA TYR A 314 -10.04 -21.24 37.70
C TYR A 314 -8.93 -21.39 38.75
N THR A 315 -7.71 -21.03 38.42
CA THR A 315 -6.56 -21.09 39.34
C THR A 315 -6.74 -20.15 40.53
N ASN A 316 -7.30 -18.93 40.33
CA ASN A 316 -7.59 -17.99 41.39
C ASN A 316 -8.63 -18.54 42.37
N ILE A 317 -9.65 -19.22 41.90
CA ILE A 317 -10.66 -19.87 42.75
C ILE A 317 -10.01 -21.01 43.57
N HIS A 318 -9.30 -21.91 42.92
CA HIS A 318 -8.67 -23.07 43.56
C HIS A 318 -7.64 -22.68 44.62
N THR A 319 -6.82 -21.66 44.38
CA THR A 319 -5.79 -21.23 45.35
C THR A 319 -6.36 -20.43 46.53
N ARG A 320 -7.65 -20.04 46.47
CA ARG A 320 -8.31 -19.24 47.51
C ARG A 320 -9.51 -19.95 48.15
N VAL A 321 -9.62 -21.27 48.01
CA VAL A 321 -10.78 -22.02 48.57
C VAL A 321 -10.98 -21.75 50.05
N THR A 322 -9.92 -21.71 50.85
CA THR A 322 -9.99 -21.40 52.29
C THR A 322 -10.50 -19.97 52.57
N GLU A 323 -10.04 -18.97 51.81
CA GLU A 323 -10.51 -17.58 51.91
C GLU A 323 -11.97 -17.46 51.51
N ILE A 324 -12.36 -18.13 50.43
CA ILE A 324 -13.74 -18.19 49.94
C ILE A 324 -14.64 -18.82 51.02
N GLY A 325 -14.17 -19.90 51.66
CA GLY A 325 -14.86 -20.56 52.74
C GLY A 325 -15.07 -19.61 53.95
N MET A 326 -14.03 -18.89 54.35
CA MET A 326 -14.14 -17.88 55.42
C MET A 326 -15.10 -16.73 55.06
N GLN A 327 -15.06 -16.22 53.84
CA GLN A 327 -15.97 -15.17 53.36
C GLN A 327 -17.43 -15.64 53.39
N ARG A 328 -17.69 -16.88 53.02
CA ARG A 328 -19.00 -17.48 53.11
C ARG A 328 -19.45 -17.67 54.57
N ALA A 329 -18.54 -18.05 55.44
CA ALA A 329 -18.84 -18.23 56.88
C ALA A 329 -19.22 -16.92 57.58
N ILE A 330 -18.65 -15.77 57.12
CA ILE A 330 -19.03 -14.45 57.66
C ILE A 330 -20.21 -13.79 56.95
N GLY A 331 -20.90 -14.55 56.02
CA GLY A 331 -22.17 -14.13 55.44
C GLY A 331 -22.10 -13.61 54.00
N MET A 332 -20.99 -13.74 53.29
CA MET A 332 -20.92 -13.35 51.88
C MET A 332 -21.78 -14.29 51.04
N SER A 333 -22.68 -13.74 50.20
CA SER A 333 -23.54 -14.54 49.34
C SER A 333 -22.72 -15.12 48.13
N ALA A 334 -23.16 -16.25 47.59
CA ALA A 334 -22.56 -16.84 46.42
C ALA A 334 -22.60 -15.88 45.21
N GLY A 335 -23.68 -15.11 45.07
CA GLY A 335 -23.80 -14.12 43.98
C GLY A 335 -22.81 -12.95 44.12
N SER A 336 -22.53 -12.48 45.34
CA SER A 336 -21.52 -11.42 45.57
C SER A 336 -20.10 -11.94 45.26
N LEU A 337 -19.84 -13.19 45.64
CA LEU A 337 -18.57 -13.85 45.32
C LEU A 337 -18.36 -13.98 43.78
N TYR A 338 -19.38 -14.44 43.07
CA TYR A 338 -19.33 -14.56 41.61
C TYR A 338 -19.09 -13.19 40.92
N LYS A 339 -19.81 -12.16 41.38
CA LYS A 339 -19.58 -10.78 40.89
C LYS A 339 -18.16 -10.28 41.14
N THR A 340 -17.53 -10.67 42.24
CA THR A 340 -16.15 -10.33 42.54
C THR A 340 -15.18 -10.92 41.49
N PHE A 341 -15.36 -12.18 41.15
CA PHE A 341 -14.53 -12.81 40.09
C PHE A 341 -14.79 -12.22 38.71
N LEU A 342 -16.03 -11.88 38.37
CA LEU A 342 -16.35 -11.15 37.15
C LEU A 342 -15.62 -9.81 37.07
N TRP A 343 -15.60 -9.05 38.16
CA TRP A 343 -14.86 -7.78 38.24
C TRP A 343 -13.35 -7.99 38.16
N GLU A 344 -12.80 -9.06 38.73
CA GLU A 344 -11.38 -9.40 38.53
C GLU A 344 -11.06 -9.61 37.03
N GLY A 345 -11.85 -10.42 36.32
CA GLY A 345 -11.72 -10.65 34.87
C GLY A 345 -11.88 -9.36 34.05
N ALA A 346 -12.86 -8.53 34.40
CA ALA A 346 -13.08 -7.24 33.76
C ALA A 346 -11.87 -6.29 33.90
N TYR A 347 -11.26 -6.23 35.10
CA TYR A 347 -10.05 -5.44 35.31
C TYR A 347 -8.86 -5.95 34.50
N TYR A 348 -8.66 -7.27 34.38
CA TYR A 348 -7.62 -7.85 33.51
C TYR A 348 -7.85 -7.43 32.05
N GLY A 349 -9.10 -7.57 31.58
CA GLY A 349 -9.47 -7.22 30.20
C GLY A 349 -9.26 -5.72 29.92
N ILE A 350 -9.74 -4.83 30.78
CA ILE A 350 -9.61 -3.37 30.58
C ILE A 350 -8.14 -2.95 30.55
N ILE A 351 -7.32 -3.41 31.50
CA ILE A 351 -5.90 -3.05 31.56
C ILE A 351 -5.16 -3.59 30.32
N ALA A 352 -5.42 -4.83 29.95
CA ALA A 352 -4.81 -5.47 28.80
C ALA A 352 -5.22 -4.80 27.49
N SER A 353 -6.50 -4.42 27.36
CA SER A 353 -7.00 -3.73 26.16
C SER A 353 -6.35 -2.36 25.96
N VAL A 354 -6.22 -1.57 27.02
CA VAL A 354 -5.57 -0.25 26.91
C VAL A 354 -4.11 -0.39 26.49
N ILE A 355 -3.35 -1.27 27.17
CA ILE A 355 -1.93 -1.45 26.87
C ILE A 355 -1.75 -2.13 25.49
N GLY A 356 -2.52 -3.16 25.20
CA GLY A 356 -2.44 -3.92 23.95
C GLY A 356 -2.84 -3.09 22.73
N SER A 357 -3.83 -2.20 22.88
CA SER A 357 -4.23 -1.28 21.79
C SER A 357 -3.14 -0.26 21.48
N VAL A 358 -2.48 0.29 22.50
CA VAL A 358 -1.36 1.22 22.28
C VAL A 358 -0.19 0.52 21.59
N LEU A 359 0.18 -0.68 22.04
CA LEU A 359 1.30 -1.45 21.45
C LEU A 359 0.97 -2.02 20.06
N GLY A 360 -0.29 -2.30 19.79
CA GLY A 360 -0.70 -2.85 18.48
C GLY A 360 -0.90 -1.80 17.40
N TYR A 361 -1.03 -0.50 17.79
CA TYR A 361 -1.19 0.60 16.84
C TYR A 361 0.16 1.25 16.44
N VAL A 362 1.20 1.08 17.26
CA VAL A 362 2.58 1.53 16.98
C VAL A 362 3.30 0.53 16.09
#